data_739712615416b23360ff8bf599b405a4
#
_entry.id   739712615416b23360ff8bf599b405a4
#
_cell.length_a   1.000
_cell.length_b   1.000
_cell.length_c   1.000
_cell.angle_alpha   90.00
_cell.angle_beta   90.00
_cell.angle_gamma   90.00
#
_symmetry.space_group_name_H-M   'P 1'
#
loop_
_entity.id
_entity.type
_entity.pdbx_description
1 polymer ?
#
loop_
_entity_poly.entity_id
_entity_poly.type
_entity_poly.pdbx_seq_one_letter_code
_entity_poly.pdbx_strand_id
1 'polypeptide(L)'
;MKISVIIPCRNEAGVVDHLLESLTIQTKKPDEIIVVDSASTDNTVECAKAYSSKLPIKIVKVSEKGSSKARNAGASEAAGDMLVFIDADTILPKYFIQSFENRVNEKHFQAGSFTQKMDSDNLAIRAGAHFMSGYMRLMQYTPWPIGFGCYILLKRLLTQYMDLMNLYTLWKITILYFKQKEQGIKSAL
;
A
#
# COMPACT_ATOMS: atom_id res chain seq x y z
N MET A 1 -1.27 13.81 11.32
CA MET A 1 -0.58 12.58 10.91
C MET A 1 -0.12 12.75 9.49
N LYS A 2 1.16 12.51 9.18
CA LYS A 2 1.70 12.57 7.82
C LYS A 2 1.57 11.24 7.10
N ILE A 3 1.19 11.27 5.84
CA ILE A 3 0.94 10.09 5.01
C ILE A 3 1.98 10.02 3.89
N SER A 4 2.77 8.94 3.86
CA SER A 4 3.69 8.62 2.78
C SER A 4 3.09 7.53 1.91
N VAL A 5 2.93 7.80 0.61
CA VAL A 5 2.56 6.79 -0.39
C VAL A 5 3.84 6.23 -1.00
N ILE A 6 3.98 4.90 -0.98
CA ILE A 6 5.13 4.18 -1.51
C ILE A 6 4.69 3.36 -2.71
N ILE A 7 5.30 3.60 -3.85
CA ILE A 7 4.95 2.99 -5.13
C ILE A 7 6.18 2.21 -5.66
N PRO A 8 6.24 0.90 -5.45
CA PRO A 8 7.28 0.08 -6.06
C PRO A 8 7.01 -0.05 -7.56
N CYS A 9 7.99 0.30 -8.38
CA CYS A 9 7.88 0.25 -9.84
C CYS A 9 9.01 -0.57 -10.45
N ARG A 10 8.67 -1.29 -11.53
CA ARG A 10 9.66 -1.90 -12.40
C ARG A 10 9.06 -2.16 -13.78
N ASN A 11 9.52 -1.41 -14.79
CA ASN A 11 8.98 -1.47 -16.15
C ASN A 11 7.48 -1.21 -16.21
N GLU A 12 7.05 -0.10 -15.60
CA GLU A 12 5.64 0.29 -15.43
C GLU A 12 5.30 1.56 -16.22
N ALA A 13 6.09 1.95 -17.24
CA ALA A 13 5.92 3.17 -18.02
C ALA A 13 4.52 3.28 -18.67
N GLY A 14 3.86 2.15 -18.97
CA GLY A 14 2.53 2.15 -19.55
C GLY A 14 1.37 2.31 -18.56
N VAL A 15 1.62 2.22 -17.25
CA VAL A 15 0.55 2.12 -16.24
C VAL A 15 0.72 3.09 -15.06
N VAL A 16 1.95 3.45 -14.69
CA VAL A 16 2.22 4.32 -13.54
C VAL A 16 1.55 5.69 -13.65
N ASP A 17 1.35 6.19 -14.87
CA ASP A 17 0.66 7.45 -15.14
C ASP A 17 -0.78 7.45 -14.62
N HIS A 18 -1.51 6.33 -14.76
CA HIS A 18 -2.89 6.22 -14.28
C HIS A 18 -2.98 6.34 -12.75
N LEU A 19 -2.05 5.72 -12.04
CA LEU A 19 -1.97 5.86 -10.59
C LEU A 19 -1.65 7.31 -10.20
N LEU A 20 -0.61 7.91 -10.80
CA LEU A 20 -0.18 9.27 -10.48
C LEU A 20 -1.27 10.29 -10.83
N GLU A 21 -1.97 10.14 -11.94
CA GLU A 21 -3.12 10.98 -12.28
C GLU A 21 -4.22 10.84 -11.23
N SER A 22 -4.55 9.61 -10.80
CA SER A 22 -5.54 9.39 -9.74
C SER A 22 -5.13 10.03 -8.39
N LEU A 23 -3.83 10.17 -8.12
CA LEU A 23 -3.30 10.89 -6.96
C LEU A 23 -3.42 12.41 -7.11
N THR A 24 -3.35 12.95 -8.34
CA THR A 24 -3.54 14.41 -8.56
C THR A 24 -4.95 14.87 -8.27
N ILE A 25 -5.96 14.02 -8.41
CA ILE A 25 -7.38 14.36 -8.21
C ILE A 25 -7.91 13.99 -6.82
N GLN A 26 -7.06 13.49 -5.92
CA GLN A 26 -7.47 13.19 -4.55
C GLN A 26 -7.96 14.44 -3.82
N THR A 27 -9.08 14.30 -3.06
CA THR A 27 -9.61 15.39 -2.20
C THR A 27 -8.65 15.78 -1.10
N LYS A 28 -7.89 14.83 -0.58
CA LYS A 28 -6.71 15.04 0.25
C LYS A 28 -5.50 14.42 -0.41
N LYS A 29 -4.47 15.21 -0.66
CA LYS A 29 -3.21 14.71 -1.21
C LYS A 29 -2.37 14.07 -0.11
N PRO A 30 -1.55 13.05 -0.43
CA PRO A 30 -0.54 12.55 0.50
C PRO A 30 0.52 13.63 0.76
N ASP A 31 1.19 13.56 1.91
CA ASP A 31 2.24 14.51 2.27
C ASP A 31 3.53 14.26 1.48
N GLU A 32 3.78 13.02 1.07
CA GLU A 32 4.84 12.63 0.14
C GLU A 32 4.48 11.39 -0.67
N ILE A 33 5.09 11.25 -1.83
CA ILE A 33 4.99 10.08 -2.70
C ILE A 33 6.39 9.61 -3.03
N ILE A 34 6.70 8.37 -2.69
CA ILE A 34 8.00 7.76 -2.93
C ILE A 34 7.84 6.71 -4.02
N VAL A 35 8.29 7.05 -5.22
CA VAL A 35 8.36 6.11 -6.33
C VAL A 35 9.69 5.39 -6.28
N VAL A 36 9.64 4.08 -6.06
CA VAL A 36 10.85 3.25 -5.93
C VAL A 36 11.06 2.45 -7.19
N ASP A 37 12.03 2.89 -7.97
CA ASP A 37 12.43 2.22 -9.20
C ASP A 37 13.37 1.04 -8.94
N SER A 38 12.93 -0.16 -9.27
CA SER A 38 13.66 -1.42 -9.08
C SER A 38 14.38 -1.86 -10.36
N ALA A 39 15.35 -1.04 -10.81
CA ALA A 39 16.13 -1.26 -12.02
C ALA A 39 15.25 -1.41 -13.28
N SER A 40 14.37 -0.43 -13.54
CA SER A 40 13.62 -0.34 -14.80
C SER A 40 14.55 -0.09 -15.98
N THR A 41 14.17 -0.63 -17.12
CA THR A 41 14.85 -0.47 -18.40
C THR A 41 14.05 0.35 -19.42
N ASP A 42 12.86 0.76 -19.02
CA ASP A 42 11.92 1.61 -19.79
C ASP A 42 11.87 3.04 -19.22
N ASN A 43 10.90 3.84 -19.68
CA ASN A 43 10.71 5.24 -19.28
C ASN A 43 9.91 5.41 -17.97
N THR A 44 9.83 4.39 -17.09
CA THR A 44 9.06 4.45 -15.83
C THR A 44 9.43 5.67 -14.98
N VAL A 45 10.72 5.95 -14.82
CA VAL A 45 11.23 7.06 -14.00
C VAL A 45 10.86 8.42 -14.60
N GLU A 46 10.96 8.55 -15.91
CA GLU A 46 10.62 9.76 -16.65
C GLU A 46 9.13 10.05 -16.57
N CYS A 47 8.27 9.04 -16.74
CA CYS A 47 6.83 9.13 -16.52
C CYS A 47 6.52 9.65 -15.10
N ALA A 48 7.12 9.06 -14.08
CA ALA A 48 6.91 9.50 -12.70
C ALA A 48 7.37 10.93 -12.45
N LYS A 49 8.52 11.34 -13.00
CA LYS A 49 9.06 12.71 -12.87
C LYS A 49 8.16 13.78 -13.50
N ALA A 50 7.43 13.45 -14.56
CA ALA A 50 6.51 14.39 -15.21
C ALA A 50 5.43 14.93 -14.26
N TYR A 51 5.11 14.19 -13.20
CA TYR A 51 4.13 14.60 -12.18
C TYR A 51 4.71 15.40 -11.01
N SER A 52 6.03 15.63 -10.95
CA SER A 52 6.70 16.31 -9.82
C SER A 52 6.25 17.77 -9.63
N SER A 53 5.70 18.42 -10.65
CA SER A 53 5.11 19.75 -10.53
C SER A 53 3.73 19.75 -9.86
N LYS A 54 3.02 18.64 -9.84
CA LYS A 54 1.65 18.49 -9.32
C LYS A 54 1.60 17.71 -8.00
N LEU A 55 2.58 16.84 -7.74
CA LEU A 55 2.63 15.91 -6.63
C LEU A 55 3.99 15.96 -5.93
N PRO A 56 4.04 15.77 -4.60
CA PRO A 56 5.28 15.76 -3.83
C PRO A 56 6.04 14.42 -4.03
N ILE A 57 6.59 14.21 -5.23
CA ILE A 57 7.25 12.97 -5.63
C ILE A 57 8.74 13.01 -5.30
N LYS A 58 9.20 11.94 -4.66
CA LYS A 58 10.60 11.57 -4.47
C LYS A 58 10.88 10.28 -5.23
N ILE A 59 11.92 10.26 -6.06
CA ILE A 59 12.35 9.05 -6.76
C ILE A 59 13.48 8.40 -5.97
N VAL A 60 13.33 7.11 -5.68
CA VAL A 60 14.36 6.26 -5.08
C VAL A 60 14.71 5.16 -6.07
N LYS A 61 16.00 4.96 -6.34
CA LYS A 61 16.46 3.91 -7.24
C LYS A 61 17.12 2.80 -6.43
N VAL A 62 16.73 1.56 -6.69
CA VAL A 62 17.37 0.36 -6.13
C VAL A 62 17.91 -0.50 -7.25
N SER A 63 19.13 -0.99 -7.07
CA SER A 63 19.80 -1.85 -8.08
C SER A 63 19.25 -3.27 -8.10
N GLU A 64 18.61 -3.69 -7.00
CA GLU A 64 18.12 -5.03 -6.83
C GLU A 64 16.67 -5.15 -7.29
N LYS A 65 16.40 -6.21 -8.06
CA LYS A 65 15.05 -6.56 -8.49
C LYS A 65 14.24 -7.13 -7.32
N GLY A 66 12.99 -6.72 -7.21
CA GLY A 66 12.07 -7.31 -6.25
C GLY A 66 11.18 -6.28 -5.55
N SER A 67 9.88 -6.54 -5.59
CA SER A 67 8.85 -5.67 -5.01
C SER A 67 9.02 -5.47 -3.50
N SER A 68 9.42 -6.52 -2.75
CA SER A 68 9.67 -6.42 -1.30
C SER A 68 10.84 -5.51 -0.98
N LYS A 69 11.94 -5.61 -1.75
CA LYS A 69 13.12 -4.74 -1.57
C LYS A 69 12.80 -3.29 -1.89
N ALA A 70 12.04 -3.05 -2.96
CA ALA A 70 11.57 -1.72 -3.32
C ALA A 70 10.66 -1.13 -2.21
N ARG A 71 9.73 -1.92 -1.66
CA ARG A 71 8.88 -1.46 -0.55
C ARG A 71 9.70 -1.14 0.69
N ASN A 72 10.70 -1.95 1.05
CA ASN A 72 11.59 -1.68 2.18
C ASN A 72 12.41 -0.40 1.98
N ALA A 73 12.98 -0.20 0.79
CA ALA A 73 13.71 1.01 0.45
C ALA A 73 12.80 2.25 0.54
N GLY A 74 11.58 2.18 0.00
CA GLY A 74 10.61 3.26 0.11
C GLY A 74 10.22 3.55 1.57
N ALA A 75 10.03 2.52 2.38
CA ALA A 75 9.70 2.66 3.79
C ALA A 75 10.82 3.32 4.61
N SER A 76 12.08 3.00 4.31
CA SER A 76 13.24 3.62 4.99
C SER A 76 13.37 5.11 4.66
N GLU A 77 13.01 5.50 3.44
CA GLU A 77 13.07 6.87 2.93
C GLU A 77 11.85 7.72 3.31
N ALA A 78 10.78 7.10 3.79
CA ALA A 78 9.53 7.78 4.13
C ALA A 78 9.65 8.60 5.42
N ALA A 79 9.14 9.83 5.40
CA ALA A 79 9.09 10.72 6.57
C ALA A 79 7.73 10.69 7.29
N GLY A 80 6.69 10.09 6.68
CA GLY A 80 5.35 10.02 7.23
C GLY A 80 5.19 9.05 8.38
N ASP A 81 4.17 9.30 9.21
CA ASP A 81 3.78 8.43 10.32
C ASP A 81 3.05 7.17 9.84
N MET A 82 2.35 7.32 8.71
CA MET A 82 1.55 6.30 8.06
C MET A 82 2.10 6.01 6.66
N LEU A 83 2.38 4.74 6.40
CA LEU A 83 2.87 4.26 5.12
C LEU A 83 1.75 3.56 4.36
N VAL A 84 1.52 3.99 3.12
CA VAL A 84 0.53 3.41 2.20
C VAL A 84 1.27 2.84 1.01
N PHE A 85 1.30 1.52 0.90
CA PHE A 85 1.94 0.84 -0.23
C PHE A 85 0.91 0.59 -1.31
N ILE A 86 1.18 1.05 -2.52
CA ILE A 86 0.28 0.96 -3.67
C ILE A 86 1.05 0.45 -4.87
N ASP A 87 0.54 -0.60 -5.51
CA ASP A 87 1.14 -1.12 -6.73
C ASP A 87 0.91 -0.15 -7.91
N ALA A 88 1.88 -0.03 -8.81
CA ALA A 88 1.91 0.98 -9.88
C ALA A 88 0.74 0.89 -10.87
N ASP A 89 0.12 -0.29 -10.99
CA ASP A 89 -1.02 -0.58 -11.85
C ASP A 89 -2.39 -0.28 -11.19
N THR A 90 -2.41 0.40 -10.06
CA THR A 90 -3.63 0.70 -9.29
C THR A 90 -4.19 2.06 -9.67
N ILE A 91 -5.52 2.17 -9.81
CA ILE A 91 -6.24 3.45 -9.93
C ILE A 91 -7.01 3.70 -8.62
N LEU A 92 -6.82 4.86 -8.02
CA LEU A 92 -7.42 5.19 -6.72
C LEU A 92 -8.72 5.97 -6.89
N PRO A 93 -9.78 5.65 -6.10
CA PRO A 93 -10.95 6.49 -6.02
C PRO A 93 -10.59 7.88 -5.47
N LYS A 94 -11.29 8.93 -5.94
CA LYS A 94 -11.05 10.34 -5.59
C LYS A 94 -10.94 10.63 -4.07
N TYR A 95 -11.63 9.88 -3.24
CA TYR A 95 -11.68 10.09 -1.78
C TYR A 95 -10.82 9.08 -1.00
N PHE A 96 -9.92 8.35 -1.67
CA PHE A 96 -9.18 7.25 -1.04
C PHE A 96 -8.36 7.71 0.17
N ILE A 97 -7.48 8.69 0.00
CA ILE A 97 -6.61 9.21 1.07
C ILE A 97 -7.44 9.80 2.22
N GLN A 98 -8.47 10.58 1.89
CA GLN A 98 -9.36 11.18 2.90
C GLN A 98 -10.13 10.13 3.70
N SER A 99 -10.74 9.16 3.01
CA SER A 99 -11.51 8.08 3.67
C SER A 99 -10.64 7.22 4.56
N PHE A 100 -9.41 7.02 4.15
CA PHE A 100 -8.42 6.29 4.91
C PHE A 100 -8.00 7.04 6.18
N GLU A 101 -7.65 8.33 6.08
CA GLU A 101 -7.30 9.14 7.24
C GLU A 101 -8.42 9.18 8.27
N ASN A 102 -9.66 9.35 7.84
CA ASN A 102 -10.83 9.33 8.74
C ASN A 102 -10.92 8.02 9.51
N ARG A 103 -10.72 6.87 8.84
CA ARG A 103 -10.76 5.55 9.50
C ARG A 103 -9.65 5.34 10.51
N VAL A 104 -8.44 5.85 10.22
CA VAL A 104 -7.31 5.80 11.15
C VAL A 104 -7.61 6.58 12.41
N ASN A 105 -8.15 7.79 12.26
CA ASN A 105 -8.48 8.65 13.38
C ASN A 105 -9.61 8.09 14.25
N GLU A 106 -10.64 7.46 13.63
CA GLU A 106 -11.80 6.93 14.34
C GLU A 106 -11.56 5.61 15.07
N LYS A 107 -10.69 4.75 14.57
CA LYS A 107 -10.59 3.33 15.01
C LYS A 107 -9.25 2.92 15.59
N HIS A 108 -8.33 3.82 15.89
CA HIS A 108 -6.97 3.48 16.30
C HIS A 108 -6.32 2.44 15.38
N PHE A 109 -6.58 2.57 14.08
CA PHE A 109 -6.10 1.67 13.05
C PHE A 109 -4.56 1.68 13.01
N GLN A 110 -3.95 0.50 13.01
CA GLN A 110 -2.49 0.36 13.00
C GLN A 110 -1.95 -0.21 11.70
N ALA A 111 -2.63 -1.18 11.13
CA ALA A 111 -2.27 -1.82 9.87
C ALA A 111 -3.49 -2.45 9.21
N GLY A 112 -3.46 -2.61 7.89
CA GLY A 112 -4.50 -3.29 7.12
C GLY A 112 -4.21 -3.34 5.65
N SER A 113 -5.07 -4.02 4.91
CA SER A 113 -5.07 -4.04 3.45
C SER A 113 -6.38 -3.51 2.91
N PHE A 114 -6.39 -3.11 1.65
CA PHE A 114 -7.62 -2.74 0.96
C PHE A 114 -7.83 -3.65 -0.25
N THR A 115 -9.10 -3.96 -0.51
CA THR A 115 -9.48 -4.79 -1.64
C THR A 115 -9.43 -3.97 -2.92
N GLN A 116 -8.77 -4.52 -3.93
CA GLN A 116 -8.76 -3.96 -5.28
C GLN A 116 -9.94 -4.54 -6.08
N LYS A 117 -10.54 -3.70 -6.92
CA LYS A 117 -11.50 -4.14 -7.94
C LYS A 117 -10.73 -4.27 -9.24
N MET A 118 -10.81 -5.43 -9.86
CA MET A 118 -10.23 -5.64 -11.18
C MET A 118 -11.12 -4.99 -12.23
N ASP A 119 -10.55 -4.10 -13.02
CA ASP A 119 -11.21 -3.51 -14.18
C ASP A 119 -10.95 -4.41 -15.41
N SER A 120 -11.96 -5.14 -15.83
CA SER A 120 -11.87 -6.06 -16.97
C SER A 120 -13.26 -6.30 -17.55
N ASP A 121 -13.38 -6.26 -18.86
CA ASP A 121 -14.60 -6.62 -19.56
C ASP A 121 -14.88 -8.12 -19.58
N ASN A 122 -13.88 -8.93 -19.23
CA ASN A 122 -14.02 -10.38 -19.17
C ASN A 122 -14.76 -10.79 -17.88
N LEU A 123 -15.95 -11.38 -18.06
CA LEU A 123 -16.82 -11.82 -16.97
C LEU A 123 -16.13 -12.84 -16.03
N ALA A 124 -15.31 -13.75 -16.57
CA ALA A 124 -14.60 -14.74 -15.77
C ALA A 124 -13.53 -14.09 -14.88
N ILE A 125 -12.80 -13.08 -15.38
CA ILE A 125 -11.83 -12.32 -14.61
C ILE A 125 -12.54 -11.54 -13.49
N ARG A 126 -13.67 -10.89 -13.80
CA ARG A 126 -14.50 -10.17 -12.81
C ARG A 126 -15.03 -11.09 -11.73
N ALA A 127 -15.57 -12.26 -12.13
CA ALA A 127 -16.06 -13.26 -11.18
C ALA A 127 -14.93 -13.78 -10.28
N GLY A 128 -13.77 -14.09 -10.84
CA GLY A 128 -12.57 -14.50 -10.10
C GLY A 128 -12.10 -13.44 -9.10
N ALA A 129 -12.09 -12.16 -9.50
CA ALA A 129 -11.73 -11.05 -8.63
C ALA A 129 -12.72 -10.87 -7.47
N HIS A 130 -14.03 -11.03 -7.72
CA HIS A 130 -15.06 -11.01 -6.67
C HIS A 130 -14.91 -12.18 -5.68
N PHE A 131 -14.68 -13.39 -6.21
CA PHE A 131 -14.40 -14.57 -5.39
C PHE A 131 -13.16 -14.37 -4.53
N MET A 132 -12.06 -13.88 -5.12
CA MET A 132 -10.83 -13.59 -4.40
C MET A 132 -11.05 -12.51 -3.31
N SER A 133 -11.78 -11.46 -3.61
CA SER A 133 -12.12 -10.40 -2.65
C SER A 133 -12.96 -10.95 -1.48
N GLY A 134 -13.91 -11.86 -1.75
CA GLY A 134 -14.69 -12.57 -0.74
C GLY A 134 -13.83 -13.49 0.11
N TYR A 135 -12.95 -14.27 -0.52
CA TYR A 135 -11.99 -15.14 0.13
C TYR A 135 -11.05 -14.35 1.06
N MET A 136 -10.51 -13.20 0.57
CA MET A 136 -9.65 -12.33 1.37
C MET A 136 -10.37 -11.75 2.60
N ARG A 137 -11.65 -11.36 2.44
CA ARG A 137 -12.49 -10.91 3.58
C ARG A 137 -12.70 -12.01 4.60
N LEU A 138 -12.87 -13.26 4.17
CA LEU A 138 -13.01 -14.41 5.07
C LEU A 138 -11.68 -14.70 5.77
N MET A 139 -10.56 -14.67 5.02
CA MET A 139 -9.24 -14.98 5.54
C MET A 139 -8.72 -13.99 6.58
N GLN A 140 -9.20 -12.75 6.62
CA GLN A 140 -8.86 -11.80 7.68
C GLN A 140 -9.30 -12.26 9.09
N TYR A 141 -10.26 -13.17 9.19
CA TYR A 141 -10.74 -13.74 10.46
C TYR A 141 -10.02 -15.05 10.82
N THR A 142 -9.13 -15.54 9.98
CA THR A 142 -8.36 -16.75 10.25
C THR A 142 -7.01 -16.42 10.90
N PRO A 143 -6.36 -17.39 11.57
CA PRO A 143 -4.98 -17.20 12.05
C PRO A 143 -3.95 -17.03 10.92
N TRP A 144 -4.36 -17.15 9.66
CA TRP A 144 -3.55 -17.06 8.45
C TRP A 144 -4.07 -15.97 7.49
N PRO A 145 -4.08 -14.69 7.91
CA PRO A 145 -4.55 -13.63 7.03
C PRO A 145 -3.57 -13.46 5.86
N ILE A 146 -4.08 -13.66 4.65
CA ILE A 146 -3.34 -13.46 3.41
C ILE A 146 -3.69 -12.07 2.89
N GLY A 147 -2.70 -11.19 2.74
CA GLY A 147 -2.84 -9.89 2.09
C GLY A 147 -2.01 -9.87 0.81
N PHE A 148 -2.61 -9.47 -0.31
CA PHE A 148 -1.92 -9.25 -1.58
C PHE A 148 -2.01 -7.79 -1.98
N GLY A 149 -0.94 -7.28 -2.60
CA GLY A 149 -0.92 -5.97 -3.26
C GLY A 149 -0.79 -4.81 -2.29
N CYS A 150 -1.82 -4.00 -2.20
CA CYS A 150 -1.78 -2.75 -1.48
C CYS A 150 -2.08 -2.91 0.01
N TYR A 151 -1.27 -2.30 0.86
CA TYR A 151 -1.45 -2.33 2.31
C TYR A 151 -1.00 -1.03 2.95
N ILE A 152 -1.40 -0.87 4.20
CA ILE A 152 -1.23 0.33 4.99
C ILE A 152 -0.73 -0.07 6.37
N LEU A 153 0.23 0.66 6.89
CA LEU A 153 0.70 0.45 8.26
C LEU A 153 1.31 1.72 8.89
N LEU A 154 1.24 1.80 10.20
CA LEU A 154 1.99 2.81 10.96
C LEU A 154 3.49 2.54 10.89
N LYS A 155 4.29 3.56 10.58
CA LYS A 155 5.75 3.44 10.44
C LYS A 155 6.41 2.84 11.68
N ARG A 156 5.92 3.16 12.88
CA ARG A 156 6.41 2.59 14.15
C ARG A 156 6.37 1.06 14.21
N LEU A 157 5.44 0.42 13.48
CA LEU A 157 5.37 -1.04 13.44
C LEU A 157 6.53 -1.65 12.65
N LEU A 158 7.02 -0.95 11.62
CA LEU A 158 8.21 -1.40 10.89
C LEU A 158 9.45 -1.38 11.76
N THR A 159 9.66 -0.31 12.54
CA THR A 159 10.80 -0.20 13.46
C THR A 159 10.76 -1.26 14.56
N GLN A 160 9.57 -1.67 14.98
CA GLN A 160 9.40 -2.68 16.02
C GLN A 160 9.59 -4.12 15.50
N TYR A 161 9.25 -4.38 14.22
CA TYR A 161 9.21 -5.72 13.64
C TYR A 161 10.13 -5.91 12.44
N MET A 162 11.15 -5.04 12.30
CA MET A 162 12.20 -5.01 11.28
C MET A 162 12.25 -6.25 10.37
N ASP A 163 11.64 -6.17 9.25
CA ASP A 163 11.92 -6.79 7.96
C ASP A 163 10.67 -7.06 7.12
N LEU A 164 10.29 -6.11 6.25
CA LEU A 164 9.24 -6.34 5.24
C LEU A 164 9.67 -7.34 4.16
N MET A 165 10.92 -7.81 4.19
CA MET A 165 11.47 -8.74 3.21
C MET A 165 10.76 -10.10 3.20
N ASN A 166 9.96 -10.40 4.20
CA ASN A 166 9.27 -11.67 4.28
C ASN A 166 7.74 -11.45 4.37
N LEU A 167 6.97 -12.04 3.47
CA LEU A 167 5.51 -12.18 3.58
C LEU A 167 5.11 -12.72 4.97
N TYR A 168 5.98 -13.47 5.59
CA TYR A 168 5.89 -13.99 6.96
C TYR A 168 5.90 -12.88 8.02
N THR A 169 6.58 -11.73 7.80
CA THR A 169 6.62 -10.61 8.75
C THR A 169 5.36 -9.77 8.69
N LEU A 170 4.82 -9.51 7.50
CA LEU A 170 3.49 -8.91 7.34
C LEU A 170 2.41 -9.78 8.00
N TRP A 171 2.51 -11.08 7.85
CA TRP A 171 1.67 -12.07 8.52
C TRP A 171 1.79 -11.98 10.06
N LYS A 172 3.00 -11.88 10.63
CA LYS A 172 3.20 -11.67 12.08
C LYS A 172 2.58 -10.37 12.58
N ILE A 173 2.75 -9.27 11.85
CA ILE A 173 2.15 -7.97 12.21
C ILE A 173 0.62 -8.07 12.24
N THR A 174 0.03 -8.73 11.27
CA THR A 174 -1.43 -8.93 11.20
C THR A 174 -1.93 -9.82 12.33
N ILE A 175 -1.24 -10.91 12.65
CA ILE A 175 -1.59 -11.80 13.79
C ILE A 175 -1.47 -11.08 15.12
N LEU A 176 -0.41 -10.30 15.33
CA LEU A 176 -0.23 -9.56 16.59
C LEU A 176 -1.31 -8.51 16.78
N TYR A 177 -1.76 -7.85 15.71
CA TYR A 177 -2.89 -6.93 15.76
C TYR A 177 -4.19 -7.63 16.22
N PHE A 178 -4.49 -8.82 15.67
CA PHE A 178 -5.67 -9.59 16.09
C PHE A 178 -5.55 -10.10 17.53
N LYS A 179 -4.37 -10.58 17.96
CA LYS A 179 -4.14 -11.00 19.34
C LYS A 179 -4.27 -9.85 20.35
N GLN A 180 -3.75 -8.66 20.04
CA GLN A 180 -3.94 -7.49 20.90
C GLN A 180 -5.41 -7.06 20.98
N LYS A 181 -6.16 -7.16 19.89
CA LYS A 181 -7.59 -6.87 19.88
C LYS A 181 -8.39 -7.85 20.73
N GLU A 182 -8.05 -9.14 20.70
CA GLU A 182 -8.67 -10.16 21.57
C GLU A 182 -8.33 -9.96 23.06
N GLN A 183 -7.10 -9.55 23.36
CA GLN A 183 -6.67 -9.24 24.74
C GLN A 183 -7.29 -7.93 25.26
N GLY A 184 -7.46 -6.91 24.41
CA GLY A 184 -8.13 -5.65 24.74
C GLY A 184 -9.62 -5.83 25.03
N ILE A 185 -10.28 -6.79 24.38
CA ILE A 185 -11.69 -7.13 24.64
C ILE A 185 -11.83 -7.87 25.99
N LYS A 186 -10.86 -8.68 26.38
CA LYS A 186 -10.88 -9.41 27.66
C LYS A 186 -10.55 -8.52 28.87
N SER A 187 -9.93 -7.37 28.66
CA SER A 187 -9.68 -6.40 29.75
C SER A 187 -10.81 -5.37 29.94
N ALA A 188 -11.80 -5.39 29.07
CA ALA A 188 -12.98 -4.47 29.10
C ALA A 188 -14.31 -5.17 29.43
N LEU A 189 -14.25 -6.49 29.75
CA LEU A 189 -15.34 -7.28 30.32
C LEU A 189 -14.96 -7.73 31.73
#